data_a30f6533e7225cd58d95b182e9cd1c78
#
_entry.id   a30f6533e7225cd58d95b182e9cd1c78
#
_cell.length_a   1.000
_cell.length_b   1.000
_cell.length_c   1.000
_cell.angle_alpha   90.00
_cell.angle_beta   90.00
_cell.angle_gamma   90.00
#
_symmetry.space_group_name_H-M   'P 1'
#
loop_
_entity.id
_entity.type
_entity.pdbx_description
1 polymer ?
#
loop_
_entity_poly.entity_id
_entity_poly.type
_entity_poly.pdbx_seq_one_letter_code
_entity_poly.pdbx_strand_id
1 'polypeptide(L)'
;MKEVTVVLTSCGRLNLLTKTIRSFNKFNTYPISKFIIIDDSGDLTIHEEADKLLPFLLEDYDHFVFFNNKRKGQLKSIDYAYSLVDTPYIFHLEDDWEFYRTSFIEHSFKLMDNDPKLITVWLRELNDTMNHPRYKESNFVTYPAEDEPLAILKYYYLKEYKGWSGFSFNPGLRRHRDYKTISPFTKHIPDKLVNIPESLLEIELAISKKYGDLGFKAAIFEKGYVRHIGWENTTKLKSTI
;
A
#
# COMPACT_ATOMS: atom_id res chain seq x y z
N MET A 1 -15.56 -2.20 15.73
CA MET A 1 -14.94 -2.34 14.39
C MET A 1 -13.52 -1.77 14.46
N LYS A 2 -12.55 -2.28 13.69
CA LYS A 2 -11.17 -1.76 13.73
C LYS A 2 -11.07 -0.52 12.86
N GLU A 3 -10.50 0.56 13.39
CA GLU A 3 -10.36 1.83 12.67
C GLU A 3 -9.19 1.76 11.69
N VAL A 4 -9.43 2.23 10.44
CA VAL A 4 -8.47 2.20 9.34
C VAL A 4 -8.36 3.60 8.73
N THR A 5 -7.13 4.10 8.65
CA THR A 5 -6.79 5.26 7.82
C THR A 5 -6.22 4.78 6.49
N VAL A 6 -6.77 5.24 5.38
CA VAL A 6 -6.15 5.06 4.07
C VAL A 6 -5.08 6.13 3.88
N VAL A 7 -3.86 5.72 3.56
CA VAL A 7 -2.78 6.63 3.18
C VAL A 7 -2.45 6.38 1.71
N LEU A 8 -2.69 7.38 0.87
CA LEU A 8 -2.47 7.33 -0.57
C LEU A 8 -1.35 8.29 -0.96
N THR A 9 -0.34 7.77 -1.63
CA THR A 9 0.77 8.56 -2.18
C THR A 9 0.64 8.72 -3.68
N SER A 10 0.92 9.94 -4.18
CA SER A 10 0.88 10.30 -5.59
C SER A 10 2.09 11.17 -5.96
N CYS A 11 2.37 11.25 -7.25
CA CYS A 11 3.41 12.14 -7.80
C CYS A 11 2.99 12.69 -9.17
N GLY A 12 1.99 13.60 -9.17
CA GLY A 12 1.55 14.33 -10.36
C GLY A 12 0.79 13.50 -11.40
N ARG A 13 0.34 12.30 -11.07
CA ARG A 13 -0.36 11.39 -11.99
C ARG A 13 -1.87 11.42 -11.77
N LEU A 14 -2.49 12.61 -11.88
CA LEU A 14 -3.89 12.83 -11.52
C LEU A 14 -4.88 11.89 -12.21
N ASN A 15 -4.62 11.49 -13.45
CA ASN A 15 -5.44 10.53 -14.18
C ASN A 15 -5.41 9.13 -13.56
N LEU A 16 -4.25 8.67 -13.09
CA LEU A 16 -4.11 7.39 -12.40
C LEU A 16 -4.71 7.48 -11.00
N LEU A 17 -4.39 8.53 -10.25
CA LEU A 17 -4.96 8.82 -8.95
C LEU A 17 -6.49 8.76 -8.97
N THR A 18 -7.11 9.40 -9.98
CA THR A 18 -8.57 9.39 -10.17
C THR A 18 -9.11 7.97 -10.38
N LYS A 19 -8.45 7.17 -11.23
CA LYS A 19 -8.85 5.77 -11.48
C LYS A 19 -8.72 4.92 -10.23
N THR A 20 -7.63 5.10 -9.50
CA THR A 20 -7.37 4.38 -8.25
C THR A 20 -8.45 4.67 -7.21
N ILE A 21 -8.76 5.96 -6.92
CA ILE A 21 -9.78 6.33 -5.95
C ILE A 21 -11.17 5.84 -6.39
N ARG A 22 -11.56 6.03 -7.66
CA ARG A 22 -12.85 5.54 -8.16
C ARG A 22 -13.00 4.03 -8.03
N SER A 23 -11.95 3.27 -8.36
CA SER A 23 -12.01 1.81 -8.21
C SER A 23 -11.99 1.40 -6.73
N PHE A 24 -11.22 2.08 -5.88
CA PHE A 24 -11.27 1.87 -4.44
C PHE A 24 -12.68 2.08 -3.91
N ASN A 25 -13.32 3.22 -4.17
CA ASN A 25 -14.67 3.53 -3.71
C ASN A 25 -15.70 2.50 -4.20
N LYS A 26 -15.56 2.04 -5.44
CA LYS A 26 -16.47 1.04 -6.02
C LYS A 26 -16.39 -0.33 -5.33
N PHE A 27 -15.20 -0.74 -4.91
CA PHE A 27 -14.97 -2.10 -4.40
C PHE A 27 -14.68 -2.16 -2.90
N ASN A 28 -14.50 -1.01 -2.23
CA ASN A 28 -14.34 -0.99 -0.79
C ASN A 28 -15.67 -1.24 -0.08
N THR A 29 -15.68 -2.22 0.81
CA THR A 29 -16.84 -2.58 1.66
C THR A 29 -16.56 -2.32 3.15
N TYR A 30 -15.33 -1.94 3.49
CA TYR A 30 -14.93 -1.67 4.86
C TYR A 30 -15.05 -0.18 5.20
N PRO A 31 -15.60 0.20 6.36
CA PRO A 31 -15.65 1.60 6.77
C PRO A 31 -14.25 2.17 7.00
N ILE A 32 -13.97 3.28 6.35
CA ILE A 32 -12.72 4.03 6.45
C ILE A 32 -12.92 5.20 7.39
N SER A 33 -12.07 5.32 8.40
CA SER A 33 -12.12 6.41 9.36
C SER A 33 -11.60 7.72 8.78
N LYS A 34 -10.59 7.64 7.91
CA LYS A 34 -9.92 8.81 7.36
C LYS A 34 -9.16 8.48 6.08
N PHE A 35 -9.11 9.42 5.13
CA PHE A 35 -8.20 9.41 4.00
C PHE A 35 -7.11 10.45 4.19
N ILE A 36 -5.85 10.07 3.98
CA ILE A 36 -4.71 10.98 3.91
C ILE A 36 -4.08 10.81 2.54
N ILE A 37 -4.08 11.87 1.74
CA ILE A 37 -3.45 11.89 0.42
C ILE A 37 -2.26 12.83 0.45
N ILE A 38 -1.14 12.41 -0.13
CA ILE A 38 0.02 13.26 -0.31
C ILE A 38 0.51 13.19 -1.76
N ASP A 39 0.57 14.35 -2.42
CA ASP A 39 1.21 14.47 -3.74
C ASP A 39 2.60 15.08 -3.62
N ASP A 40 3.58 14.40 -4.20
CA ASP A 40 5.01 14.76 -4.15
C ASP A 40 5.54 15.29 -5.49
N SER A 41 4.68 15.75 -6.39
CA SER A 41 5.11 16.27 -7.70
C SER A 41 5.85 17.60 -7.60
N GLY A 42 5.43 18.47 -6.69
CA GLY A 42 5.87 19.86 -6.62
C GLY A 42 5.33 20.73 -7.77
N ASP A 43 4.29 20.25 -8.48
CA ASP A 43 3.67 20.93 -9.60
C ASP A 43 2.37 21.62 -9.15
N LEU A 44 2.40 22.95 -9.12
CA LEU A 44 1.26 23.74 -8.66
C LEU A 44 0.01 23.57 -9.54
N THR A 45 0.15 23.34 -10.84
CA THR A 45 -0.98 23.13 -11.74
C THR A 45 -1.70 21.82 -11.38
N ILE A 46 -0.94 20.75 -11.15
CA ILE A 46 -1.47 19.47 -10.70
C ILE A 46 -2.16 19.60 -9.34
N HIS A 47 -1.55 20.37 -8.41
CA HIS A 47 -2.14 20.61 -7.09
C HIS A 47 -3.47 21.34 -7.17
N GLU A 48 -3.57 22.38 -7.99
CA GLU A 48 -4.83 23.13 -8.20
C GLU A 48 -5.94 22.25 -8.83
N GLU A 49 -5.57 21.38 -9.76
CA GLU A 49 -6.54 20.43 -10.37
C GLU A 49 -6.97 19.36 -9.36
N ALA A 50 -6.03 18.82 -8.60
CA ALA A 50 -6.31 17.82 -7.57
C ALA A 50 -7.20 18.38 -6.46
N ASP A 51 -6.94 19.61 -6.00
CA ASP A 51 -7.70 20.28 -4.95
C ASP A 51 -9.18 20.51 -5.34
N LYS A 52 -9.44 20.71 -6.62
CA LYS A 52 -10.81 20.81 -7.16
C LYS A 52 -11.50 19.44 -7.29
N LEU A 53 -10.75 18.39 -7.59
CA LEU A 53 -11.29 17.07 -7.93
C LEU A 53 -11.47 16.16 -6.70
N LEU A 54 -10.49 16.14 -5.80
CA LEU A 54 -10.45 15.21 -4.68
C LEU A 54 -11.65 15.31 -3.73
N PRO A 55 -12.19 16.50 -3.40
CA PRO A 55 -13.39 16.59 -2.56
C PRO A 55 -14.59 15.82 -3.11
N PHE A 56 -14.77 15.79 -4.44
CA PHE A 56 -15.85 15.01 -5.07
C PHE A 56 -15.59 13.52 -5.07
N LEU A 57 -14.32 13.10 -5.18
CA LEU A 57 -13.95 11.69 -5.17
C LEU A 57 -13.97 11.08 -3.75
N LEU A 58 -13.90 11.93 -2.73
CA LEU A 58 -13.78 11.55 -1.32
C LEU A 58 -14.94 12.07 -0.47
N GLU A 59 -16.05 12.46 -1.09
CA GLU A 59 -17.21 13.07 -0.40
C GLU A 59 -17.76 12.21 0.75
N ASP A 60 -17.60 10.90 0.66
CA ASP A 60 -18.05 9.93 1.68
C ASP A 60 -17.05 9.75 2.84
N TYR A 61 -15.88 10.41 2.80
CA TYR A 61 -14.81 10.20 3.78
C TYR A 61 -14.36 11.51 4.42
N ASP A 62 -14.01 11.46 5.69
CA ASP A 62 -13.13 12.47 6.28
C ASP A 62 -11.74 12.37 5.64
N HIS A 63 -11.25 13.46 5.02
CA HIS A 63 -10.03 13.42 4.24
C HIS A 63 -9.14 14.63 4.43
N PHE A 64 -7.84 14.41 4.28
CA PHE A 64 -6.80 15.43 4.28
C PHE A 64 -5.91 15.27 3.05
N VAL A 65 -5.67 16.36 2.35
CA VAL A 65 -4.81 16.39 1.16
C VAL A 65 -3.61 17.27 1.44
N PHE A 66 -2.43 16.76 1.19
CA PHE A 66 -1.17 17.46 1.37
C PHE A 66 -0.42 17.53 0.05
N PHE A 67 0.06 18.72 -0.30
CA PHE A 67 0.84 18.97 -1.49
C PHE A 67 2.25 19.39 -1.10
N ASN A 68 3.25 18.68 -1.60
CA ASN A 68 4.63 19.11 -1.44
C ASN A 68 4.97 20.19 -2.47
N ASN A 69 5.31 21.41 -2.03
CA ASN A 69 5.68 22.53 -2.90
C ASN A 69 6.92 22.24 -3.77
N LYS A 70 7.69 21.24 -3.40
CA LYS A 70 8.79 20.67 -4.19
C LYS A 70 8.94 19.21 -3.82
N ARG A 71 9.39 18.42 -4.78
CA ARG A 71 9.58 16.99 -4.62
C ARG A 71 10.50 16.67 -3.44
N LYS A 72 10.02 15.87 -2.50
CA LYS A 72 10.75 15.41 -1.31
C LYS A 72 11.22 13.96 -1.43
N GLY A 73 10.60 13.19 -2.31
CA GLY A 73 10.79 11.76 -2.49
C GLY A 73 9.72 10.93 -1.77
N GLN A 74 9.36 9.81 -2.39
CA GLN A 74 8.27 8.94 -1.95
C GLN A 74 8.38 8.55 -0.48
N LEU A 75 9.56 8.12 -0.03
CA LEU A 75 9.74 7.62 1.34
C LEU A 75 9.50 8.70 2.39
N LYS A 76 9.97 9.94 2.16
CA LYS A 76 9.71 11.08 3.07
C LYS A 76 8.24 11.44 3.11
N SER A 77 7.57 11.35 1.96
CA SER A 77 6.13 11.58 1.85
C SER A 77 5.34 10.50 2.59
N ILE A 78 5.75 9.23 2.49
CA ILE A 78 5.16 8.13 3.26
C ILE A 78 5.35 8.35 4.76
N ASP A 79 6.57 8.63 5.22
CA ASP A 79 6.84 8.85 6.65
C ASP A 79 6.04 10.03 7.19
N TYR A 80 5.93 11.12 6.44
CA TYR A 80 5.12 12.26 6.83
C TYR A 80 3.63 11.88 6.94
N ALA A 81 3.07 11.25 5.91
CA ALA A 81 1.66 10.83 5.93
C ALA A 81 1.37 9.82 7.07
N TYR A 82 2.29 8.88 7.31
CA TYR A 82 2.14 7.92 8.41
C TYR A 82 2.25 8.56 9.79
N SER A 83 3.01 9.65 9.93
CA SER A 83 3.10 10.40 11.20
C SER A 83 1.79 11.08 11.60
N LEU A 84 0.89 11.30 10.63
CA LEU A 84 -0.44 11.90 10.83
C LEU A 84 -1.53 10.87 11.16
N VAL A 85 -1.20 9.57 11.08
CA VAL A 85 -2.16 8.50 11.37
C VAL A 85 -2.35 8.35 12.88
N ASP A 86 -3.59 8.37 13.32
CA ASP A 86 -4.03 8.19 14.70
C ASP A 86 -4.79 6.87 14.93
N THR A 87 -5.17 6.18 13.85
CA THR A 87 -5.86 4.88 13.91
C THR A 87 -4.90 3.70 14.10
N PRO A 88 -5.40 2.55 14.60
CA PRO A 88 -4.59 1.35 14.80
C PRO A 88 -4.08 0.71 13.51
N TYR A 89 -4.74 0.97 12.36
CA TYR A 89 -4.41 0.37 11.09
C TYR A 89 -4.27 1.40 9.98
N ILE A 90 -3.34 1.12 9.08
CA ILE A 90 -3.08 1.88 7.85
C ILE A 90 -3.39 0.97 6.67
N PHE A 91 -4.23 1.43 5.75
CA PHE A 91 -4.31 0.86 4.42
C PHE A 91 -3.46 1.71 3.48
N HIS A 92 -2.27 1.21 3.15
CA HIS A 92 -1.38 1.91 2.22
C HIS A 92 -1.83 1.72 0.78
N LEU A 93 -1.77 2.79 0.00
CA LEU A 93 -2.19 2.83 -1.39
C LEU A 93 -1.27 3.78 -2.18
N GLU A 94 -0.99 3.43 -3.43
CA GLU A 94 -0.34 4.29 -4.41
C GLU A 94 -1.34 4.64 -5.52
N ASP A 95 -1.04 5.66 -6.32
CA ASP A 95 -1.97 6.24 -7.30
C ASP A 95 -2.15 5.42 -8.58
N ASP A 96 -1.52 4.25 -8.72
CA ASP A 96 -1.50 3.45 -9.94
C ASP A 96 -2.00 2.01 -9.75
N TRP A 97 -2.98 1.83 -8.87
CA TRP A 97 -3.61 0.53 -8.60
C TRP A 97 -5.12 0.57 -8.85
N GLU A 98 -5.62 -0.37 -9.64
CA GLU A 98 -7.05 -0.53 -9.89
C GLU A 98 -7.61 -1.71 -9.14
N PHE A 99 -8.61 -1.45 -8.28
CA PHE A 99 -9.36 -2.48 -7.57
C PHE A 99 -10.41 -3.10 -8.51
N TYR A 100 -10.63 -4.41 -8.39
CA TYR A 100 -11.62 -5.12 -9.19
C TYR A 100 -12.44 -6.16 -8.38
N ARG A 101 -12.18 -6.26 -7.05
CA ARG A 101 -12.84 -7.20 -6.17
C ARG A 101 -13.03 -6.61 -4.77
N THR A 102 -14.15 -6.93 -4.13
CA THR A 102 -14.54 -6.45 -2.80
C THR A 102 -13.84 -7.19 -1.65
N SER A 103 -14.02 -6.71 -0.43
CA SER A 103 -13.62 -7.36 0.83
C SER A 103 -12.11 -7.50 1.04
N PHE A 104 -11.28 -6.70 0.37
CA PHE A 104 -9.82 -6.78 0.46
C PHE A 104 -9.28 -6.39 1.84
N ILE A 105 -9.93 -5.46 2.54
CA ILE A 105 -9.55 -5.07 3.91
C ILE A 105 -10.01 -6.12 4.91
N GLU A 106 -11.26 -6.58 4.83
CA GLU A 106 -11.84 -7.60 5.68
C GLU A 106 -11.04 -8.90 5.61
N HIS A 107 -10.71 -9.33 4.40
CA HIS A 107 -9.92 -10.53 4.18
C HIS A 107 -8.48 -10.38 4.68
N SER A 108 -7.87 -9.20 4.52
CA SER A 108 -6.57 -8.92 5.12
C SER A 108 -6.60 -9.02 6.64
N PHE A 109 -7.66 -8.53 7.28
CA PHE A 109 -7.85 -8.70 8.71
C PHE A 109 -7.92 -10.18 9.12
N LYS A 110 -8.65 -11.02 8.36
CA LYS A 110 -8.74 -12.46 8.68
C LYS A 110 -7.37 -13.12 8.76
N LEU A 111 -6.48 -12.81 7.82
CA LEU A 111 -5.13 -13.36 7.83
C LEU A 111 -4.27 -12.75 8.95
N MET A 112 -4.31 -11.44 9.11
CA MET A 112 -3.48 -10.73 10.10
C MET A 112 -3.89 -11.03 11.54
N ASP A 113 -5.17 -11.32 11.80
CA ASP A 113 -5.63 -11.75 13.12
C ASP A 113 -5.17 -13.18 13.45
N ASN A 114 -5.08 -14.04 12.45
CA ASN A 114 -4.56 -15.40 12.59
C ASN A 114 -3.04 -15.44 12.77
N ASP A 115 -2.32 -14.45 12.23
CA ASP A 115 -0.87 -14.40 12.29
C ASP A 115 -0.38 -12.99 12.64
N PRO A 116 -0.02 -12.75 13.92
CA PRO A 116 0.47 -11.45 14.36
C PRO A 116 1.82 -11.05 13.75
N LYS A 117 2.53 -12.00 13.10
CA LYS A 117 3.79 -11.72 12.40
C LYS A 117 3.61 -11.41 10.91
N LEU A 118 2.39 -11.39 10.39
CA LEU A 118 2.14 -10.83 9.06
C LEU A 118 2.25 -9.31 9.10
N ILE A 119 3.24 -8.76 8.38
CA ILE A 119 3.40 -7.30 8.23
C ILE A 119 2.42 -6.73 7.22
N THR A 120 2.13 -7.48 6.16
CA THR A 120 1.17 -7.12 5.11
C THR A 120 0.71 -8.37 4.35
N VAL A 121 -0.40 -8.24 3.63
CA VAL A 121 -0.88 -9.24 2.69
C VAL A 121 -0.93 -8.59 1.30
N TRP A 122 -0.25 -9.19 0.33
CA TRP A 122 -0.25 -8.71 -1.04
C TRP A 122 -1.62 -8.94 -1.69
N LEU A 123 -2.16 -7.88 -2.24
CA LEU A 123 -3.47 -7.87 -2.90
C LEU A 123 -3.39 -8.14 -4.41
N ARG A 124 -2.19 -8.21 -4.98
CA ARG A 124 -1.92 -8.52 -6.40
C ARG A 124 -2.38 -9.92 -6.76
N GLU A 125 -2.51 -10.19 -8.06
CA GLU A 125 -2.70 -11.56 -8.56
C GLU A 125 -1.54 -12.47 -8.19
N LEU A 126 -1.84 -13.75 -7.94
CA LEU A 126 -0.85 -14.73 -7.53
C LEU A 126 0.28 -14.93 -8.54
N ASN A 127 0.00 -14.74 -9.82
CA ASN A 127 0.97 -14.83 -10.92
C ASN A 127 1.71 -13.51 -11.18
N ASP A 128 1.26 -12.40 -10.57
CA ASP A 128 1.88 -11.09 -10.66
C ASP A 128 2.73 -10.79 -9.42
N THR A 129 3.68 -11.66 -9.12
CA THR A 129 4.56 -11.53 -7.93
C THR A 129 5.91 -10.89 -8.25
N MET A 130 6.13 -10.38 -9.46
CA MET A 130 7.45 -9.89 -9.92
C MET A 130 8.56 -10.94 -9.68
N ASN A 131 8.22 -12.22 -9.84
CA ASN A 131 9.09 -13.36 -9.57
C ASN A 131 9.50 -13.54 -8.10
N HIS A 132 8.85 -12.85 -7.15
CA HIS A 132 9.11 -13.09 -5.74
C HIS A 132 8.66 -14.53 -5.36
N PRO A 133 9.54 -15.37 -4.77
CA PRO A 133 9.21 -16.74 -4.48
C PRO A 133 8.22 -16.86 -3.31
N ARG A 134 7.35 -17.86 -3.39
CA ARG A 134 6.42 -18.24 -2.32
C ARG A 134 6.58 -19.70 -1.95
N TYR A 135 6.07 -20.07 -0.79
CA TYR A 135 5.95 -21.48 -0.42
C TYR A 135 4.95 -22.18 -1.34
N LYS A 136 5.20 -23.48 -1.64
CA LYS A 136 4.33 -24.26 -2.53
C LYS A 136 3.01 -24.61 -1.85
N GLU A 137 3.05 -24.81 -0.55
CA GLU A 137 1.88 -25.19 0.25
C GLU A 137 1.00 -23.94 0.44
N SER A 138 -0.29 -24.11 0.12
CA SER A 138 -1.30 -23.12 0.43
C SER A 138 -1.73 -23.23 1.89
N ASN A 139 -2.02 -22.08 2.48
CA ASN A 139 -2.68 -21.98 3.76
C ASN A 139 -4.12 -21.52 3.54
N PHE A 140 -4.98 -21.69 4.53
CA PHE A 140 -6.35 -21.21 4.46
C PHE A 140 -6.83 -20.69 5.81
N VAL A 141 -7.80 -19.79 5.76
CA VAL A 141 -8.60 -19.36 6.89
C VAL A 141 -10.08 -19.47 6.53
N THR A 142 -10.89 -19.99 7.45
CA THR A 142 -12.34 -20.06 7.29
C THR A 142 -13.01 -18.90 8.01
N TYR A 143 -14.13 -18.45 7.47
CA TYR A 143 -14.94 -17.38 8.08
C TYR A 143 -16.42 -17.55 7.69
N PRO A 144 -17.37 -17.08 8.52
CA PRO A 144 -18.78 -17.02 8.13
C PRO A 144 -18.97 -16.06 6.94
N ALA A 145 -19.76 -16.45 5.96
CA ALA A 145 -20.16 -15.63 4.82
C ALA A 145 -21.68 -15.62 4.69
N GLU A 146 -22.23 -14.61 4.04
CA GLU A 146 -23.67 -14.44 3.91
C GLU A 146 -24.34 -15.58 3.13
N ASP A 147 -23.68 -16.05 2.08
CA ASP A 147 -24.20 -17.07 1.15
C ASP A 147 -23.69 -18.48 1.41
N GLU A 148 -22.74 -18.65 2.33
CA GLU A 148 -22.13 -19.97 2.64
C GLU A 148 -21.87 -20.08 4.15
N PRO A 149 -22.13 -21.27 4.75
CA PRO A 149 -21.89 -21.45 6.19
C PRO A 149 -20.42 -21.21 6.59
N LEU A 150 -19.48 -21.51 5.70
CA LEU A 150 -18.06 -21.24 5.88
C LEU A 150 -17.40 -20.97 4.52
N ALA A 151 -16.95 -19.74 4.33
CA ALA A 151 -16.09 -19.40 3.20
C ALA A 151 -14.61 -19.67 3.53
N ILE A 152 -13.82 -19.96 2.50
CA ILE A 152 -12.40 -20.28 2.61
C ILE A 152 -11.58 -19.26 1.86
N LEU A 153 -10.64 -18.60 2.57
CA LEU A 153 -9.60 -17.79 1.98
C LEU A 153 -8.31 -18.59 1.88
N LYS A 154 -7.85 -18.82 0.66
CA LYS A 154 -6.54 -19.43 0.43
C LYS A 154 -5.47 -18.38 0.21
N TYR A 155 -4.30 -18.61 0.77
CA TYR A 155 -3.15 -17.71 0.68
C TYR A 155 -1.85 -18.50 0.74
N TYR A 156 -0.76 -17.84 0.37
CA TYR A 156 0.60 -18.37 0.43
C TYR A 156 1.49 -17.42 1.21
N TYR A 157 2.37 -17.95 2.05
CA TYR A 157 3.45 -17.16 2.60
C TYR A 157 4.50 -16.88 1.52
N LEU A 158 4.99 -15.67 1.49
CA LEU A 158 6.14 -15.29 0.67
C LEU A 158 7.42 -15.80 1.35
N LYS A 159 8.36 -16.34 0.57
CA LYS A 159 9.66 -16.76 1.08
C LYS A 159 10.54 -15.53 1.21
N GLU A 160 11.39 -15.53 2.22
CA GLU A 160 12.53 -14.64 2.20
C GLU A 160 13.38 -14.91 0.95
N TYR A 161 13.78 -13.85 0.26
CA TYR A 161 14.56 -13.93 -0.97
C TYR A 161 15.57 -12.79 -1.03
N LYS A 162 16.86 -13.11 -1.00
CA LYS A 162 17.97 -12.14 -1.05
C LYS A 162 17.84 -11.00 -0.02
N GLY A 163 17.38 -11.32 1.20
CA GLY A 163 17.15 -10.36 2.26
C GLY A 163 15.77 -9.70 2.25
N TRP A 164 14.93 -9.98 1.25
CA TRP A 164 13.57 -9.43 1.17
C TRP A 164 12.56 -10.40 1.79
N SER A 165 11.94 -10.01 2.91
CA SER A 165 10.93 -10.80 3.62
C SER A 165 9.50 -10.56 3.13
N GLY A 166 9.32 -9.87 2.01
CA GLY A 166 8.04 -9.64 1.35
C GLY A 166 7.35 -8.32 1.71
N PHE A 167 7.97 -7.43 2.51
CA PHE A 167 7.44 -6.08 2.66
C PHE A 167 7.58 -5.31 1.36
N SER A 168 6.53 -4.60 0.95
CA SER A 168 6.54 -3.66 -0.18
C SER A 168 5.58 -2.50 0.08
N PHE A 169 5.72 -1.41 -0.69
CA PHE A 169 4.76 -0.29 -0.67
C PHE A 169 3.52 -0.55 -1.55
N ASN A 170 3.39 -1.70 -2.17
CA ASN A 170 2.14 -2.08 -2.83
C ASN A 170 0.94 -1.97 -1.88
N PRO A 171 -0.28 -1.80 -2.42
CA PRO A 171 -1.50 -1.71 -1.62
C PRO A 171 -1.62 -2.84 -0.61
N GLY A 172 -1.96 -2.49 0.62
CA GLY A 172 -2.19 -3.48 1.66
C GLY A 172 -2.41 -2.90 3.04
N LEU A 173 -3.06 -3.72 3.86
CA LEU A 173 -3.34 -3.39 5.26
C LEU A 173 -2.07 -3.59 6.11
N ARG A 174 -1.84 -2.69 7.06
CA ARG A 174 -0.71 -2.71 8.00
C ARG A 174 -1.18 -2.31 9.39
N ARG A 175 -0.59 -2.88 10.43
CA ARG A 175 -0.79 -2.37 11.79
C ARG A 175 0.10 -1.14 11.98
N HIS A 176 -0.46 -0.05 12.43
CA HIS A 176 0.30 1.18 12.72
C HIS A 176 1.39 0.93 13.77
N ARG A 177 1.12 0.08 14.77
CA ARG A 177 2.14 -0.31 15.77
C ARG A 177 3.37 -0.99 15.16
N ASP A 178 3.19 -1.79 14.08
CA ASP A 178 4.30 -2.49 13.43
C ASP A 178 5.19 -1.49 12.65
N TYR A 179 4.59 -0.45 12.01
CA TYR A 179 5.35 0.68 11.48
C TYR A 179 6.15 1.38 12.58
N LYS A 180 5.53 1.64 13.73
CA LYS A 180 6.20 2.33 14.85
C LYS A 180 7.44 1.60 15.36
N THR A 181 7.58 0.29 15.16
CA THR A 181 8.78 -0.45 15.57
C THR A 181 10.04 -0.04 14.83
N ILE A 182 9.90 0.47 13.60
CA ILE A 182 11.03 0.87 12.76
C ILE A 182 10.89 2.29 12.19
N SER A 183 9.90 3.08 12.67
CA SER A 183 9.68 4.44 12.18
C SER A 183 10.76 5.44 12.60
N PRO A 184 11.01 6.49 11.82
CA PRO A 184 10.59 6.62 10.43
C PRO A 184 11.39 5.69 9.51
N PHE A 185 10.82 5.30 8.37
CA PHE A 185 11.51 4.44 7.39
C PHE A 185 12.80 5.07 6.87
N THR A 186 12.79 6.38 6.67
CA THR A 186 13.98 7.16 6.22
C THR A 186 15.20 6.97 7.12
N LYS A 187 15.03 6.68 8.40
CA LYS A 187 16.13 6.42 9.36
C LYS A 187 17.00 5.22 8.97
N HIS A 188 16.44 4.28 8.21
CA HIS A 188 17.10 3.03 7.84
C HIS A 188 17.73 3.05 6.45
N ILE A 189 17.59 4.17 5.73
CA ILE A 189 18.04 4.31 4.34
C ILE A 189 19.12 5.38 4.27
N PRO A 190 20.26 5.12 3.61
CA PRO A 190 21.26 6.13 3.37
C PRO A 190 20.69 7.35 2.65
N ASP A 191 21.01 8.56 3.09
CA ASP A 191 20.48 9.82 2.53
C ASP A 191 20.62 9.91 1.01
N LYS A 192 21.73 9.39 0.47
CA LYS A 192 21.97 9.34 -0.96
C LYS A 192 20.91 8.54 -1.75
N LEU A 193 20.23 7.58 -1.13
CA LEU A 193 19.20 6.74 -1.79
C LEU A 193 17.80 7.31 -1.60
N VAL A 194 17.55 8.08 -0.55
CA VAL A 194 16.19 8.58 -0.22
C VAL A 194 15.60 9.47 -1.31
N ASN A 195 16.45 10.14 -2.10
CA ASN A 195 16.05 11.10 -3.12
C ASN A 195 16.24 10.59 -4.56
N ILE A 196 16.60 9.31 -4.74
CA ILE A 196 16.82 8.71 -6.07
C ILE A 196 15.64 7.81 -6.41
N PRO A 197 14.81 8.15 -7.42
CA PRO A 197 13.63 7.35 -7.79
C PRO A 197 13.95 5.90 -8.14
N GLU A 198 15.11 5.64 -8.74
CA GLU A 198 15.56 4.31 -9.14
C GLU A 198 15.92 3.42 -7.94
N SER A 199 16.07 3.98 -6.77
CA SER A 199 16.43 3.25 -5.54
C SER A 199 15.24 2.63 -4.81
N LEU A 200 14.01 2.72 -5.32
CA LEU A 200 12.81 2.20 -4.64
C LEU A 200 12.95 0.72 -4.25
N LEU A 201 13.49 -0.11 -5.15
CA LEU A 201 13.72 -1.52 -4.86
C LEU A 201 14.72 -1.73 -3.72
N GLU A 202 15.79 -0.92 -3.67
CA GLU A 202 16.80 -0.98 -2.61
C GLU A 202 16.22 -0.49 -1.27
N ILE A 203 15.35 0.51 -1.33
CA ILE A 203 14.61 1.05 -0.18
C ILE A 203 13.67 -0.02 0.39
N GLU A 204 12.83 -0.62 -0.45
CA GLU A 204 11.94 -1.71 -0.03
C GLU A 204 12.72 -2.89 0.53
N LEU A 205 13.84 -3.27 -0.09
CA LEU A 205 14.70 -4.34 0.39
C LEU A 205 15.24 -4.05 1.80
N ALA A 206 15.74 -2.83 2.03
CA ALA A 206 16.30 -2.45 3.32
C ALA A 206 15.24 -2.45 4.42
N ILE A 207 14.04 -1.93 4.16
CA ILE A 207 12.91 -1.93 5.09
C ILE A 207 12.41 -3.37 5.31
N SER A 208 12.27 -4.14 4.24
CA SER A 208 11.83 -5.54 4.29
C SER A 208 12.77 -6.38 5.13
N LYS A 209 14.08 -6.17 5.00
CA LYS A 209 15.09 -6.83 5.83
C LYS A 209 14.91 -6.50 7.30
N LYS A 210 14.65 -5.21 7.65
CA LYS A 210 14.40 -4.81 9.05
C LYS A 210 13.20 -5.54 9.65
N TYR A 211 12.10 -5.65 8.88
CA TYR A 211 10.94 -6.42 9.32
C TYR A 211 11.27 -7.93 9.44
N GLY A 212 12.01 -8.49 8.49
CA GLY A 212 12.47 -9.88 8.55
C GLY A 212 13.33 -10.18 9.79
N ASP A 213 14.28 -9.29 10.12
CA ASP A 213 15.12 -9.40 11.33
C ASP A 213 14.27 -9.39 12.63
N LEU A 214 13.08 -8.79 12.61
CA LEU A 214 12.10 -8.81 13.70
C LEU A 214 11.13 -10.01 13.64
N GLY A 215 11.34 -10.92 12.70
CA GLY A 215 10.53 -12.13 12.49
C GLY A 215 9.19 -11.87 11.77
N PHE A 216 9.01 -10.71 11.15
CA PHE A 216 7.85 -10.46 10.29
C PHE A 216 8.01 -11.15 8.93
N LYS A 217 6.88 -11.45 8.32
CA LYS A 217 6.74 -12.06 7.00
C LYS A 217 5.55 -11.48 6.27
N ALA A 218 5.42 -11.76 4.99
CA ALA A 218 4.27 -11.37 4.19
C ALA A 218 3.56 -12.58 3.59
N ALA A 219 2.32 -12.39 3.19
CA ALA A 219 1.52 -13.38 2.47
C ALA A 219 0.95 -12.77 1.18
N ILE A 220 0.44 -13.62 0.29
CA ILE A 220 -0.31 -13.25 -0.90
C ILE A 220 -1.56 -14.12 -0.99
N PHE A 221 -2.69 -13.53 -1.34
CA PHE A 221 -3.91 -14.28 -1.59
C PHE A 221 -3.80 -15.14 -2.85
N GLU A 222 -4.53 -16.27 -2.90
CA GLU A 222 -4.65 -17.08 -4.12
C GLU A 222 -5.34 -16.31 -5.24
N LYS A 223 -6.35 -15.50 -4.90
CA LYS A 223 -7.07 -14.61 -5.83
C LYS A 223 -6.81 -13.16 -5.46
N GLY A 224 -6.29 -12.39 -6.38
CA GLY A 224 -5.99 -10.97 -6.18
C GLY A 224 -7.23 -10.08 -6.07
N TYR A 225 -6.98 -8.81 -5.78
CA TYR A 225 -7.97 -7.75 -5.59
C TYR A 225 -7.64 -6.51 -6.38
N VAL A 226 -6.38 -6.35 -6.78
CA VAL A 226 -5.85 -5.18 -7.48
C VAL A 226 -4.97 -5.58 -8.64
N ARG A 227 -4.90 -4.71 -9.65
CA ARG A 227 -3.92 -4.77 -10.73
C ARG A 227 -3.17 -3.46 -10.84
N HIS A 228 -1.90 -3.54 -11.16
CA HIS A 228 -1.07 -2.36 -11.40
C HIS A 228 -1.38 -1.77 -12.78
N ILE A 229 -1.69 -0.47 -12.82
CA ILE A 229 -2.07 0.26 -14.04
C ILE A 229 -1.05 1.34 -14.45
N GLY A 230 0.07 1.40 -13.74
CA GLY A 230 1.12 2.41 -13.94
C GLY A 230 2.23 2.03 -14.91
N TRP A 231 2.21 0.84 -15.50
CA TRP A 231 3.32 0.33 -16.33
C TRP A 231 3.73 1.25 -17.48
N GLU A 232 2.76 1.93 -18.11
CA GLU A 232 3.02 2.85 -19.23
C GLU A 232 3.42 4.26 -18.77
N ASN A 233 3.19 4.59 -17.49
CA ASN A 233 3.36 5.90 -16.89
C ASN A 233 4.35 5.91 -15.73
N THR A 234 5.23 4.93 -15.66
CA THR A 234 6.32 5.00 -14.69
C THR A 234 7.07 6.31 -14.93
N THR A 235 7.21 7.13 -13.90
CA THR A 235 8.02 8.36 -13.90
C THR A 235 9.52 8.01 -14.01
N LYS A 236 9.89 7.16 -14.96
CA LYS A 236 11.24 7.08 -15.44
C LYS A 236 11.52 8.45 -16.03
N LEU A 237 12.24 9.28 -15.29
CA LEU A 237 12.94 10.41 -15.88
C LEU A 237 13.57 9.90 -17.15
N LYS A 238 13.03 10.35 -18.31
CA LYS A 238 13.78 10.23 -19.56
C LYS A 238 15.09 10.91 -19.24
N SER A 239 16.14 10.12 -19.07
CA SER A 239 17.49 10.60 -19.07
C SER A 239 17.64 11.32 -20.39
N THR A 240 17.58 12.64 -20.36
CA THR A 240 18.02 13.47 -21.47
C THR A 240 19.52 13.22 -21.58
N ILE A 241 19.91 12.44 -22.58
CA ILE A 241 21.26 12.32 -23.07
C ILE A 241 21.63 13.65 -23.71
#